data_cbe9c4b2d42b613688d74f2dffa14c45
#
_entry.id   cbe9c4b2d42b613688d74f2dffa14c45
#
_cell.length_a   1.000
_cell.length_b   1.000
_cell.length_c   1.000
_cell.angle_alpha   90.00
_cell.angle_beta   90.00
_cell.angle_gamma   90.00
#
_symmetry.space_group_name_H-M   'P 1'
#
loop_
_entity.id
_entity.type
_entity.pdbx_description
1 polymer ?
#
loop_
_entity_poly.entity_id
_entity_poly.type
_entity_poly.pdbx_seq_one_letter_code
_entity_poly.pdbx_strand_id
1 'polypeptide(L)'
;SPEVENDRRSLNVSMGMRRAIREGRWIVKAPMGYQNKRDDQNKPIIIPGKDAKYIRKAFELIASGEYSQETVRQKLNAEGFKCSKNNFSCLLRNPVYMGKIKLKASKNEEETIVKGIHEPIIDEETFSIVQDILEGRKTKNNLAKIHRSKPELPLRGFLECSRCGKKLTGSASKGHGGRYFYYHCSNGCKKDSGQRKSIINL
;
A
#
# COMPACT_ATOMS: atom_id res chain seq x y z
N SER A 1 -26.42 19.30 34.23
CA SER A 1 -27.12 18.42 33.26
C SER A 1 -26.25 17.20 32.96
N PRO A 2 -26.80 15.99 32.91
CA PRO A 2 -26.06 14.76 32.57
C PRO A 2 -25.29 14.82 31.25
N GLU A 3 -25.80 15.56 30.28
CA GLU A 3 -25.18 15.78 28.95
C GLU A 3 -23.83 16.52 29.09
N VAL A 4 -23.78 17.60 29.86
CA VAL A 4 -22.55 18.37 30.10
C VAL A 4 -21.49 17.53 30.80
N GLU A 5 -21.89 16.66 31.71
CA GLU A 5 -20.98 15.75 32.41
C GLU A 5 -20.42 14.69 31.45
N ASN A 6 -21.23 14.12 30.57
CA ASN A 6 -20.79 13.15 29.55
C ASN A 6 -19.82 13.78 28.55
N ASP A 7 -20.09 15.02 28.09
CA ASP A 7 -19.20 15.76 27.20
C ASP A 7 -17.84 16.02 27.86
N ARG A 8 -17.86 16.44 29.12
CA ARG A 8 -16.63 16.67 29.89
C ARG A 8 -15.80 15.40 30.07
N ARG A 9 -16.47 14.27 30.37
CA ARG A 9 -15.79 12.95 30.47
C ARG A 9 -15.19 12.53 29.14
N SER A 10 -15.93 12.68 28.04
CA SER A 10 -15.45 12.37 26.69
C SER A 10 -14.22 13.19 26.31
N LEU A 11 -14.23 14.48 26.60
CA LEU A 11 -13.09 15.37 26.38
C LEU A 11 -11.87 14.95 27.20
N ASN A 12 -12.04 14.67 28.49
CA ASN A 12 -10.96 14.24 29.36
C ASN A 12 -10.33 12.92 28.90
N VAL A 13 -11.14 11.94 28.50
CA VAL A 13 -10.66 10.66 27.93
C VAL A 13 -9.87 10.92 26.63
N SER A 14 -10.39 11.72 25.73
CA SER A 14 -9.72 12.05 24.47
C SER A 14 -8.39 12.75 24.69
N MET A 15 -8.33 13.71 25.62
CA MET A 15 -7.09 14.41 25.99
C MET A 15 -6.06 13.44 26.61
N GLY A 16 -6.49 12.57 27.50
CA GLY A 16 -5.64 11.53 28.08
C GLY A 16 -5.06 10.58 27.04
N MET A 17 -5.88 10.14 26.09
CA MET A 17 -5.44 9.32 24.97
C MET A 17 -4.40 10.03 24.10
N ARG A 18 -4.63 11.28 23.72
CA ARG A 18 -3.68 12.06 22.91
C ARG A 18 -2.36 12.27 23.64
N ARG A 19 -2.40 12.54 24.96
CA ARG A 19 -1.20 12.65 25.77
C ARG A 19 -0.38 11.35 25.77
N ALA A 20 -1.01 10.22 25.99
CA ALA A 20 -0.34 8.92 25.96
C ALA A 20 0.32 8.62 24.59
N ILE A 21 -0.35 8.99 23.47
CA ILE A 21 0.25 8.85 22.14
C ILE A 21 1.47 9.78 21.99
N ARG A 22 1.42 11.02 22.46
CA ARG A 22 2.57 11.94 22.43
C ARG A 22 3.76 11.41 23.23
N GLU A 23 3.48 10.67 24.32
CA GLU A 23 4.49 9.94 25.09
C GLU A 23 5.00 8.67 24.36
N GLY A 24 4.57 8.42 23.13
CA GLY A 24 4.98 7.27 22.32
C GLY A 24 4.27 5.96 22.67
N ARG A 25 3.15 6.01 23.40
CA ARG A 25 2.40 4.82 23.83
C ARG A 25 1.31 4.46 22.82
N TRP A 26 1.24 3.18 22.48
CA TRP A 26 0.11 2.63 21.74
C TRP A 26 -1.02 2.26 22.71
N ILE A 27 -2.19 2.85 22.55
CA ILE A 27 -3.27 2.80 23.55
C ILE A 27 -4.53 2.02 23.08
N VAL A 28 -4.55 1.60 21.82
CA VAL A 28 -5.66 0.84 21.25
C VAL A 28 -5.27 -0.62 21.03
N LYS A 29 -6.16 -1.41 20.45
CA LYS A 29 -5.85 -2.79 20.07
C LYS A 29 -4.57 -2.85 19.25
N ALA A 30 -3.67 -3.77 19.61
CA ALA A 30 -2.41 -3.98 18.90
C ALA A 30 -2.68 -4.29 17.41
N PRO A 31 -1.90 -3.67 16.49
CA PRO A 31 -1.97 -4.01 15.07
C PRO A 31 -1.47 -5.44 14.82
N MET A 32 -1.79 -5.98 13.65
CA MET A 32 -1.32 -7.33 13.26
C MET A 32 0.21 -7.40 13.37
N GLY A 33 0.71 -8.49 13.92
CA GLY A 33 2.14 -8.67 14.20
C GLY A 33 2.58 -8.18 15.57
N TYR A 34 1.78 -7.38 16.26
CA TYR A 34 2.01 -6.97 17.65
C TYR A 34 0.99 -7.60 18.58
N GLN A 35 1.33 -7.63 19.86
CA GLN A 35 0.43 -7.98 20.96
C GLN A 35 0.49 -6.93 22.05
N ASN A 36 -0.65 -6.71 22.72
CA ASN A 36 -0.72 -5.81 23.87
C ASN A 36 0.00 -6.42 25.07
N LYS A 37 0.78 -5.59 25.76
CA LYS A 37 1.44 -5.89 27.01
C LYS A 37 1.34 -4.68 27.95
N ARG A 38 1.68 -4.85 29.21
CA ARG A 38 1.88 -3.76 30.16
C ARG A 38 3.36 -3.71 30.54
N ASP A 39 3.88 -2.50 30.69
CA ASP A 39 5.23 -2.26 31.18
C ASP A 39 5.29 -2.43 32.72
N ASP A 40 6.48 -2.29 33.30
CA ASP A 40 6.71 -2.42 34.73
C ASP A 40 5.94 -1.38 35.57
N GLN A 41 5.50 -0.27 34.95
CA GLN A 41 4.63 0.75 35.57
C GLN A 41 3.14 0.48 35.32
N ASN A 42 2.78 -0.72 34.86
CA ASN A 42 1.42 -1.12 34.51
C ASN A 42 0.76 -0.28 33.39
N LYS A 43 1.56 0.41 32.57
CA LYS A 43 1.08 1.21 31.43
C LYS A 43 1.02 0.36 30.15
N PRO A 44 0.07 0.64 29.22
CA PRO A 44 -0.07 -0.14 28.00
C PRO A 44 1.12 0.09 27.06
N ILE A 45 1.66 -1.00 26.53
CA ILE A 45 2.65 -1.05 25.44
C ILE A 45 2.26 -2.14 24.45
N ILE A 46 2.86 -2.11 23.27
CA ILE A 46 2.82 -3.23 22.33
C ILE A 46 4.21 -3.82 22.13
N ILE A 47 4.26 -5.11 21.98
CA ILE A 47 5.50 -5.86 21.70
C ILE A 47 5.31 -6.74 20.47
N PRO A 48 6.36 -7.09 19.71
CA PRO A 48 6.25 -8.04 18.62
C PRO A 48 5.64 -9.37 19.09
N GLY A 49 4.61 -9.82 18.38
CA GLY A 49 3.92 -11.07 18.66
C GLY A 49 4.35 -12.18 17.70
N LYS A 50 3.67 -13.34 17.78
CA LYS A 50 3.94 -14.52 16.95
C LYS A 50 3.88 -14.25 15.44
N ASP A 51 3.06 -13.30 15.02
CA ASP A 51 2.84 -12.94 13.61
C ASP A 51 3.84 -11.89 13.10
N ALA A 52 4.75 -11.37 13.95
CA ALA A 52 5.77 -10.39 13.57
C ALA A 52 6.66 -10.88 12.41
N LYS A 53 6.96 -12.18 12.37
CA LYS A 53 7.72 -12.81 11.29
C LYS A 53 7.07 -12.63 9.91
N TYR A 54 5.74 -12.69 9.83
CA TYR A 54 5.01 -12.49 8.58
C TYR A 54 5.02 -11.04 8.14
N ILE A 55 4.98 -10.10 9.10
CA ILE A 55 5.10 -8.67 8.82
C ILE A 55 6.47 -8.37 8.23
N ARG A 56 7.55 -8.85 8.87
CA ARG A 56 8.92 -8.68 8.36
C ARG A 56 9.05 -9.24 6.95
N LYS A 57 8.62 -10.48 6.73
CA LYS A 57 8.63 -11.13 5.42
C LYS A 57 7.80 -10.37 4.38
N ALA A 58 6.65 -9.79 4.77
CA ALA A 58 5.83 -8.97 3.88
C ALA A 58 6.59 -7.75 3.35
N PHE A 59 7.24 -7.00 4.24
CA PHE A 59 8.01 -5.82 3.89
C PHE A 59 9.24 -6.17 3.04
N GLU A 60 9.98 -7.22 3.38
CA GLU A 60 11.13 -7.72 2.61
C GLU A 60 10.74 -8.09 1.18
N LEU A 61 9.67 -8.88 1.01
CA LEU A 61 9.20 -9.30 -0.32
C LEU A 61 8.66 -8.13 -1.16
N ILE A 62 8.04 -7.13 -0.55
CA ILE A 62 7.62 -5.92 -1.29
C ILE A 62 8.84 -5.07 -1.62
N ALA A 63 9.78 -4.89 -0.68
CA ALA A 63 10.99 -4.08 -0.87
C ALA A 63 11.90 -4.64 -1.97
N SER A 64 11.92 -5.97 -2.19
CA SER A 64 12.63 -6.57 -3.32
C SER A 64 12.13 -6.10 -4.68
N GLY A 65 10.89 -5.60 -4.75
CA GLY A 65 10.24 -5.15 -5.98
C GLY A 65 9.85 -6.26 -6.95
N GLU A 66 10.07 -7.53 -6.60
CA GLU A 66 9.80 -8.68 -7.47
C GLU A 66 8.32 -9.10 -7.47
N TYR A 67 7.64 -8.84 -6.36
CA TYR A 67 6.27 -9.31 -6.14
C TYR A 67 5.27 -8.16 -6.01
N SER A 68 4.07 -8.39 -6.54
CA SER A 68 2.95 -7.48 -6.29
C SER A 68 2.41 -7.64 -4.87
N GLN A 69 1.74 -6.61 -4.31
CA GLN A 69 1.09 -6.70 -3.00
C GLN A 69 0.16 -7.92 -2.91
N GLU A 70 -0.60 -8.20 -3.97
CA GLU A 70 -1.54 -9.32 -3.99
C GLU A 70 -0.81 -10.67 -3.98
N THR A 71 0.28 -10.80 -4.72
CA THR A 71 1.10 -12.02 -4.72
C THR A 71 1.71 -12.29 -3.35
N VAL A 72 2.25 -11.26 -2.69
CA VAL A 72 2.83 -11.40 -1.33
C VAL A 72 1.74 -11.78 -0.34
N ARG A 73 0.58 -11.10 -0.38
CA ARG A 73 -0.54 -11.43 0.50
C ARG A 73 -0.98 -12.88 0.36
N GLN A 74 -1.13 -13.39 -0.88
CA GLN A 74 -1.52 -14.77 -1.15
C GLN A 74 -0.50 -15.77 -0.62
N LYS A 75 0.81 -15.51 -0.80
CA LYS A 75 1.89 -16.35 -0.26
C LYS A 75 1.79 -16.43 1.27
N LEU A 76 1.66 -15.29 1.94
CA LEU A 76 1.57 -15.24 3.41
C LEU A 76 0.28 -15.89 3.94
N ASN A 77 -0.84 -15.74 3.22
CA ASN A 77 -2.09 -16.41 3.59
C ASN A 77 -1.98 -17.94 3.49
N ALA A 78 -1.25 -18.46 2.51
CA ALA A 78 -0.96 -19.89 2.37
C ALA A 78 -0.07 -20.40 3.52
N GLU A 79 0.80 -19.55 4.06
CA GLU A 79 1.64 -19.86 5.22
C GLU A 79 0.91 -19.70 6.57
N GLY A 80 -0.39 -19.32 6.55
CA GLY A 80 -1.24 -19.21 7.75
C GLY A 80 -1.48 -17.77 8.25
N PHE A 81 -0.89 -16.74 7.64
CA PHE A 81 -1.15 -15.34 7.96
C PHE A 81 -2.40 -14.84 7.24
N LYS A 82 -3.57 -15.01 7.84
CA LYS A 82 -4.86 -14.61 7.24
C LYS A 82 -5.04 -13.09 7.26
N CYS A 83 -4.92 -12.47 6.10
CA CYS A 83 -5.11 -11.03 5.93
C CYS A 83 -5.91 -10.71 4.67
N SER A 84 -6.95 -9.86 4.80
CA SER A 84 -7.72 -9.38 3.65
C SER A 84 -6.90 -8.39 2.81
N LYS A 85 -7.27 -8.19 1.56
CA LYS A 85 -6.59 -7.27 0.64
C LYS A 85 -6.50 -5.84 1.18
N ASN A 86 -7.61 -5.33 1.72
CA ASN A 86 -7.67 -3.99 2.28
C ASN A 86 -6.79 -3.85 3.52
N ASN A 87 -6.91 -4.80 4.46
CA ASN A 87 -6.08 -4.79 5.67
C ASN A 87 -4.59 -4.91 5.35
N PHE A 88 -4.21 -5.71 4.35
CA PHE A 88 -2.84 -5.82 3.92
C PHE A 88 -2.29 -4.51 3.34
N SER A 89 -3.09 -3.80 2.54
CA SER A 89 -2.72 -2.48 2.03
C SER A 89 -2.56 -1.43 3.15
N CYS A 90 -3.46 -1.44 4.15
CA CYS A 90 -3.36 -0.56 5.32
C CYS A 90 -2.15 -0.91 6.19
N LEU A 91 -1.86 -2.21 6.37
CA LEU A 91 -0.69 -2.70 7.10
C LEU A 91 0.60 -2.14 6.50
N LEU A 92 0.81 -2.28 5.20
CA LEU A 92 2.03 -1.80 4.53
C LEU A 92 2.25 -0.29 4.63
N ARG A 93 1.21 0.50 4.95
CA ARG A 93 1.28 1.97 5.10
C ARG A 93 1.31 2.45 6.55
N ASN A 94 1.25 1.53 7.51
CA ASN A 94 1.18 1.91 8.91
C ASN A 94 2.57 2.13 9.50
N PRO A 95 2.93 3.35 9.95
CA PRO A 95 4.25 3.68 10.47
C PRO A 95 4.59 2.97 11.79
N VAL A 96 3.62 2.32 12.44
CA VAL A 96 3.84 1.58 13.69
C VAL A 96 4.91 0.49 13.51
N TYR A 97 5.02 -0.10 12.33
CA TYR A 97 5.99 -1.16 12.07
C TYR A 97 7.44 -0.68 12.06
N MET A 98 7.68 0.62 11.80
CA MET A 98 9.00 1.25 11.92
C MET A 98 9.19 2.01 13.25
N GLY A 99 8.37 1.71 14.26
CA GLY A 99 8.49 2.32 15.59
C GLY A 99 7.93 3.73 15.71
N LYS A 100 7.04 4.17 14.80
CA LYS A 100 6.41 5.48 14.82
C LYS A 100 4.90 5.37 14.96
N ILE A 101 4.29 6.34 15.63
CA ILE A 101 2.83 6.38 15.85
C ILE A 101 2.26 7.63 15.20
N LYS A 102 1.20 7.46 14.42
CA LYS A 102 0.49 8.54 13.78
C LYS A 102 -0.59 9.09 14.69
N LEU A 103 -0.42 10.33 15.16
CA LEU A 103 -1.42 11.08 15.90
C LEU A 103 -2.32 11.81 14.88
N LYS A 104 -3.55 11.35 14.76
CA LYS A 104 -4.52 11.93 13.82
C LYS A 104 -4.83 13.39 14.17
N ALA A 105 -5.08 14.19 13.13
CA ALA A 105 -5.56 15.55 13.27
C ALA A 105 -6.81 15.63 14.16
N SER A 106 -6.94 16.73 14.90
CA SER A 106 -8.11 17.10 15.70
C SER A 106 -8.52 18.52 15.37
N LYS A 107 -9.64 19.01 15.93
CA LYS A 107 -10.13 20.39 15.68
C LYS A 107 -9.07 21.47 15.82
N ASN A 108 -8.10 21.28 16.75
CA ASN A 108 -7.09 22.27 17.11
C ASN A 108 -5.63 21.81 16.86
N GLU A 109 -5.42 20.65 16.22
CA GLU A 109 -4.08 20.07 16.04
C GLU A 109 -3.98 19.36 14.71
N GLU A 110 -2.88 19.59 14.01
CA GLU A 110 -2.54 18.90 12.78
C GLU A 110 -2.11 17.46 13.05
N GLU A 111 -2.13 16.64 11.99
CA GLU A 111 -1.62 15.29 12.03
C GLU A 111 -0.11 15.30 12.29
N THR A 112 0.33 14.52 13.26
CA THR A 112 1.73 14.45 13.66
C THR A 112 2.18 13.00 13.80
N ILE A 113 3.44 12.73 13.47
CA ILE A 113 4.07 11.43 13.68
C ILE A 113 5.01 11.55 14.87
N VAL A 114 4.82 10.70 15.88
CA VAL A 114 5.64 10.65 17.08
C VAL A 114 6.44 9.36 17.15
N LYS A 115 7.61 9.38 17.78
CA LYS A 115 8.39 8.18 18.02
C LYS A 115 7.67 7.31 19.07
N GLY A 116 7.42 6.04 18.73
CA GLY A 116 6.87 5.06 19.66
C GLY A 116 7.94 4.53 20.63
N ILE A 117 7.51 4.08 21.81
CA ILE A 117 8.38 3.38 22.77
C ILE A 117 8.43 1.88 22.52
N HIS A 118 7.61 1.37 21.59
CA HIS A 118 7.56 -0.05 21.22
C HIS A 118 8.72 -0.42 20.29
N GLU A 119 9.10 -1.70 20.34
CA GLU A 119 10.11 -2.27 19.45
C GLU A 119 9.61 -2.30 18.01
N PRO A 120 10.35 -1.73 17.03
CA PRO A 120 9.97 -1.81 15.62
C PRO A 120 10.14 -3.24 15.08
N ILE A 121 9.27 -3.67 14.17
CA ILE A 121 9.39 -4.96 13.47
C ILE A 121 10.30 -4.82 12.26
N ILE A 122 10.34 -3.65 11.64
CA ILE A 122 11.19 -3.32 10.48
C ILE A 122 11.92 -2.00 10.72
N ASP A 123 13.00 -1.79 9.98
CA ASP A 123 13.74 -0.53 9.96
C ASP A 123 13.03 0.55 9.10
N GLU A 124 13.43 1.80 9.30
CA GLU A 124 12.86 2.95 8.61
C GLU A 124 13.21 2.96 7.10
N GLU A 125 14.37 2.43 6.74
CA GLU A 125 14.81 2.35 5.34
C GLU A 125 13.93 1.39 4.54
N THR A 126 13.72 0.18 5.05
CA THR A 126 12.82 -0.81 4.44
C THR A 126 11.40 -0.27 4.31
N PHE A 127 10.89 0.43 5.34
CA PHE A 127 9.57 1.07 5.27
C PHE A 127 9.51 2.10 4.14
N SER A 128 10.51 2.98 4.04
CA SER A 128 10.59 4.02 3.01
C SER A 128 10.63 3.42 1.60
N ILE A 129 11.45 2.38 1.38
CA ILE A 129 11.52 1.66 0.10
C ILE A 129 10.14 1.12 -0.29
N VAL A 130 9.43 0.52 0.67
CA VAL A 130 8.09 -0.02 0.42
C VAL A 130 7.11 1.10 0.07
N GLN A 131 7.13 2.26 0.76
CA GLN A 131 6.26 3.39 0.39
C GLN A 131 6.55 3.90 -1.03
N ASP A 132 7.82 4.05 -1.41
CA ASP A 132 8.21 4.45 -2.76
C ASP A 132 7.68 3.48 -3.84
N ILE A 133 7.71 2.18 -3.56
CA ILE A 133 7.16 1.16 -4.46
C ILE A 133 5.63 1.24 -4.53
N LEU A 134 4.96 1.43 -3.38
CA LEU A 134 3.50 1.55 -3.31
C LEU A 134 2.96 2.80 -3.99
N GLU A 135 3.72 3.89 -3.98
CA GLU A 135 3.40 5.15 -4.64
C GLU A 135 3.86 5.20 -6.11
N GLY A 136 4.51 4.15 -6.59
CA GLY A 136 5.00 4.05 -7.96
C GLY A 136 6.24 4.91 -8.25
N ARG A 137 6.89 5.47 -7.21
CA ARG A 137 8.09 6.30 -7.36
C ARG A 137 9.34 5.47 -7.69
N LYS A 138 9.45 4.26 -7.14
CA LYS A 138 10.52 3.30 -7.45
C LYS A 138 9.96 2.07 -8.12
N THR A 139 9.71 2.15 -9.40
CA THR A 139 9.43 0.96 -10.21
C THR A 139 10.71 0.49 -10.89
N LYS A 140 11.53 -0.30 -10.19
CA LYS A 140 12.50 -1.19 -10.90
C LYS A 140 11.76 -2.15 -11.86
N ASN A 141 10.46 -2.28 -11.74
CA ASN A 141 9.61 -3.24 -12.45
C ASN A 141 8.70 -2.68 -13.53
N ASN A 142 8.86 -1.43 -13.97
CA ASN A 142 8.28 -1.07 -15.26
C ASN A 142 8.91 -1.92 -16.39
N LEU A 143 10.18 -2.28 -16.30
CA LEU A 143 10.83 -3.20 -17.24
C LEU A 143 10.30 -4.64 -17.10
N ALA A 144 10.09 -5.17 -15.91
CA ALA A 144 9.57 -6.53 -15.71
C ALA A 144 8.06 -6.67 -16.00
N LYS A 145 7.27 -5.59 -15.88
CA LYS A 145 5.89 -5.56 -16.39
C LYS A 145 5.84 -5.51 -17.90
N ILE A 146 6.84 -4.92 -18.54
CA ILE A 146 7.00 -4.88 -19.99
C ILE A 146 7.29 -6.30 -20.51
N HIS A 147 8.09 -7.10 -19.82
CA HIS A 147 8.43 -8.49 -20.20
C HIS A 147 7.34 -9.53 -19.97
N ARG A 148 6.23 -9.19 -19.32
CA ARG A 148 4.99 -9.98 -19.37
C ARG A 148 4.08 -9.54 -20.52
N SER A 149 4.63 -8.93 -21.56
CA SER A 149 3.91 -8.72 -22.81
C SER A 149 3.56 -10.10 -23.37
N LYS A 150 2.30 -10.29 -23.66
CA LYS A 150 1.87 -11.45 -24.46
C LYS A 150 2.71 -11.46 -25.74
N PRO A 151 3.17 -12.64 -26.21
CA PRO A 151 3.95 -12.73 -27.44
C PRO A 151 3.33 -11.95 -28.60
N GLU A 152 1.99 -11.87 -28.60
CA GLU A 152 1.19 -11.19 -29.63
C GLU A 152 1.19 -9.65 -29.52
N LEU A 153 1.77 -9.10 -28.45
CA LEU A 153 1.82 -7.65 -28.19
C LEU A 153 3.22 -7.21 -27.69
N PRO A 154 4.28 -7.46 -28.46
CA PRO A 154 5.67 -7.27 -28.02
C PRO A 154 6.01 -5.80 -27.71
N LEU A 155 5.35 -4.85 -28.40
CA LEU A 155 5.60 -3.41 -28.21
C LEU A 155 4.76 -2.75 -27.12
N ARG A 156 4.06 -3.55 -26.29
CA ARG A 156 3.27 -3.03 -25.17
C ARG A 156 4.18 -2.35 -24.14
N GLY A 157 3.90 -1.07 -23.88
CA GLY A 157 4.69 -0.24 -22.96
C GLY A 157 5.84 0.53 -23.61
N PHE A 158 6.16 0.28 -24.90
CA PHE A 158 7.13 1.06 -25.67
C PHE A 158 6.45 2.12 -26.54
N LEU A 159 5.28 1.82 -27.09
CA LEU A 159 4.56 2.75 -27.96
C LEU A 159 3.88 3.84 -27.14
N GLU A 160 3.98 5.08 -27.62
CA GLU A 160 3.33 6.25 -27.03
C GLU A 160 2.25 6.81 -27.96
N CYS A 161 1.22 7.38 -27.37
CA CYS A 161 0.19 8.07 -28.11
C CYS A 161 0.72 9.43 -28.59
N SER A 162 0.75 9.69 -29.90
CA SER A 162 1.21 10.93 -30.51
C SER A 162 0.42 12.17 -30.07
N ARG A 163 -0.79 12.01 -29.51
CA ARG A 163 -1.65 13.11 -29.07
C ARG A 163 -1.50 13.46 -27.59
N CYS A 164 -1.39 12.46 -26.70
CA CYS A 164 -1.38 12.68 -25.26
C CYS A 164 -0.11 12.18 -24.56
N GLY A 165 0.87 11.65 -25.29
CA GLY A 165 2.13 11.14 -24.74
C GLY A 165 2.01 9.89 -23.85
N LYS A 166 0.79 9.41 -23.54
CA LYS A 166 0.62 8.21 -22.72
C LYS A 166 0.98 6.95 -23.49
N LYS A 167 1.50 5.97 -22.76
CA LYS A 167 1.80 4.64 -23.30
C LYS A 167 0.54 3.97 -23.86
N LEU A 168 0.66 3.40 -25.06
CA LEU A 168 -0.41 2.65 -25.67
C LEU A 168 -0.63 1.32 -24.93
N THR A 169 -1.88 0.91 -24.81
CA THR A 169 -2.26 -0.42 -24.32
C THR A 169 -2.64 -1.33 -25.48
N GLY A 170 -2.48 -2.63 -25.28
CA GLY A 170 -2.83 -3.62 -26.29
C GLY A 170 -4.07 -4.41 -25.89
N SER A 171 -4.96 -4.65 -26.83
CA SER A 171 -6.12 -5.52 -26.66
C SER A 171 -6.34 -6.43 -27.87
N ALA A 172 -7.13 -7.50 -27.64
CA ALA A 172 -7.54 -8.41 -28.68
C ALA A 172 -9.04 -8.24 -28.95
N SER A 173 -9.44 -8.22 -30.22
CA SER A 173 -10.84 -8.31 -30.63
C SER A 173 -11.08 -9.56 -31.47
N LYS A 174 -12.30 -10.11 -31.39
CA LYS A 174 -12.73 -11.22 -32.19
C LYS A 174 -13.35 -10.67 -33.49
N GLY A 175 -12.81 -11.04 -34.63
CA GLY A 175 -13.36 -10.73 -35.97
C GLY A 175 -13.78 -11.99 -36.70
N HIS A 176 -14.28 -11.81 -37.93
CA HIS A 176 -14.86 -12.91 -38.73
C HIS A 176 -13.83 -14.03 -39.06
N GLY A 177 -12.53 -13.67 -39.17
CA GLY A 177 -11.44 -14.62 -39.49
C GLY A 177 -10.54 -14.99 -38.29
N GLY A 178 -10.87 -14.61 -37.04
CA GLY A 178 -10.03 -14.95 -35.93
C GLY A 178 -9.89 -13.85 -34.88
N ARG A 179 -8.80 -13.95 -34.07
CA ARG A 179 -8.46 -13.00 -33.01
C ARG A 179 -7.41 -12.03 -33.53
N TYR A 180 -7.72 -10.71 -33.45
CA TYR A 180 -6.83 -9.64 -33.91
C TYR A 180 -6.33 -8.83 -32.74
N PHE A 181 -5.02 -8.56 -32.69
CA PHE A 181 -4.35 -7.80 -31.65
C PHE A 181 -4.02 -6.40 -32.18
N TYR A 182 -4.25 -5.38 -31.36
CA TYR A 182 -4.00 -3.99 -31.73
C TYR A 182 -3.64 -3.13 -30.52
N TYR A 183 -2.90 -2.05 -30.78
CA TYR A 183 -2.54 -1.05 -29.77
C TYR A 183 -3.50 0.15 -29.85
N HIS A 184 -3.90 0.67 -28.68
CA HIS A 184 -4.78 1.82 -28.59
C HIS A 184 -4.46 2.69 -27.38
N CYS A 185 -4.88 3.98 -27.39
CA CYS A 185 -4.74 4.87 -26.27
C CYS A 185 -5.86 4.64 -25.25
N SER A 186 -5.49 4.42 -23.99
CA SER A 186 -6.43 4.26 -22.88
C SER A 186 -7.26 5.51 -22.59
N ASN A 187 -6.79 6.72 -23.02
CA ASN A 187 -7.53 7.98 -22.90
C ASN A 187 -8.59 8.16 -23.99
N GLY A 188 -8.78 7.17 -24.87
CA GLY A 188 -9.76 7.28 -25.95
C GLY A 188 -9.42 8.32 -27.03
N CYS A 189 -8.14 8.73 -27.16
CA CYS A 189 -7.71 9.60 -28.25
C CYS A 189 -8.04 8.93 -29.59
N LYS A 190 -9.07 9.46 -30.27
CA LYS A 190 -9.47 8.98 -31.60
C LYS A 190 -8.51 9.54 -32.64
N LYS A 191 -8.20 8.75 -33.68
CA LYS A 191 -7.56 9.29 -34.91
C LYS A 191 -8.56 10.15 -35.68
N ASP A 192 -8.06 11.16 -36.36
CA ASP A 192 -8.92 11.94 -37.26
C ASP A 192 -9.51 11.02 -38.32
N SER A 193 -10.76 11.30 -38.64
CA SER A 193 -11.52 10.61 -39.69
C SER A 193 -10.83 10.74 -41.04
N GLY A 194 -9.98 9.78 -41.39
CA GLY A 194 -9.25 9.78 -42.65
C GLY A 194 -8.05 8.82 -42.69
N GLN A 195 -7.50 8.43 -41.57
CA GLN A 195 -6.43 7.44 -41.53
C GLN A 195 -6.95 6.07 -41.06
N ARG A 196 -6.89 5.07 -41.94
CA ARG A 196 -7.16 3.67 -41.59
C ARG A 196 -6.31 3.27 -40.38
N LYS A 197 -6.92 2.50 -39.47
CA LYS A 197 -6.21 1.87 -38.34
C LYS A 197 -4.96 1.19 -38.93
N SER A 198 -3.78 1.68 -38.56
CA SER A 198 -2.56 0.96 -38.85
C SER A 198 -2.56 -0.34 -38.03
N ILE A 199 -3.03 -1.39 -38.68
CA ILE A 199 -2.83 -2.76 -38.24
C ILE A 199 -1.38 -3.05 -38.59
N ILE A 200 -0.52 -3.14 -37.58
CA ILE A 200 0.79 -3.75 -37.78
C ILE A 200 0.52 -5.25 -37.72
N ASN A 201 0.29 -5.86 -38.86
CA ASN A 201 0.39 -7.31 -39.02
C ASN A 201 1.88 -7.65 -38.97
N LEU A 202 2.31 -8.37 -37.94
CA LEU A 202 3.56 -9.11 -37.91
C LEU A 202 3.28 -10.54 -38.35
#